data_89bda3c59753c61aafbb8db6fc07ae32
#
_entry.id   89bda3c59753c61aafbb8db6fc07ae32
#
_cell.length_a   1.000
_cell.length_b   1.000
_cell.length_c   1.000
_cell.angle_alpha   90.00
_cell.angle_beta   90.00
_cell.angle_gamma   90.00
#
_symmetry.space_group_name_H-M   'P 1'
#
loop_
_entity.id
_entity.type
_entity.pdbx_description
1 polymer ?
#
loop_
_entity_poly.entity_id
_entity_poly.type
_entity_poly.pdbx_seq_one_letter_code
_entity_poly.pdbx_strand_id
1 'polypeptide(L)'
;HGLRRDLCEKLEALRPGFLRFPGGCIVEGFSKSTAQRFKRMAGPVWERPGVLNLWGYRSTEGLGFHEYLQLCEDLKTDAMYVCNCGMTCQVRGPILMEEDEIQELLDDVFCALEYAMGGRETVWGSLRARMGHPEPFGLKYLEIGNENNGPDYEERYERFRKAVSEKYPELIIVANTHVEEAGLPLHIADEHFYNKTEWFAMNTHQYDHYDRRGPGIFVGEFAVVAGDIRTLYTAVGEAMFMVGMERNQ
;
A
#
# COMPACT_ATOMS: atom_id res chain seq x y z
N HIS A 1 6.73 14.24 -12.49
CA HIS A 1 7.10 12.92 -12.03
C HIS A 1 7.97 12.07 -12.98
N GLY A 2 8.18 12.51 -14.22
CA GLY A 2 9.04 11.80 -15.19
C GLY A 2 8.49 10.48 -15.73
N LEU A 3 7.22 10.19 -15.55
CA LEU A 3 6.57 8.98 -16.07
C LEU A 3 6.29 9.10 -17.57
N ARG A 4 6.15 7.97 -18.25
CA ARG A 4 5.76 7.93 -19.68
C ARG A 4 4.37 8.52 -19.84
N ARG A 5 4.29 9.54 -20.71
CA ARG A 5 3.07 10.29 -20.96
C ARG A 5 1.93 9.39 -21.47
N ASP A 6 2.22 8.54 -22.44
CA ASP A 6 1.24 7.64 -23.04
C ASP A 6 0.60 6.65 -22.03
N LEU A 7 1.35 6.25 -21.00
CA LEU A 7 0.83 5.40 -19.92
C LEU A 7 0.02 6.21 -18.90
N CYS A 8 0.47 7.41 -18.55
CA CYS A 8 -0.27 8.29 -17.64
C CYS A 8 -1.62 8.70 -18.24
N GLU A 9 -1.68 9.01 -19.53
CA GLU A 9 -2.94 9.32 -20.23
C GLU A 9 -3.94 8.14 -20.18
N LYS A 10 -3.45 6.89 -20.20
CA LYS A 10 -4.30 5.70 -20.03
C LYS A 10 -4.79 5.53 -18.59
N LEU A 11 -3.93 5.78 -17.60
CA LEU A 11 -4.34 5.77 -16.20
C LEU A 11 -5.37 6.86 -15.90
N GLU A 12 -5.17 8.07 -16.41
CA GLU A 12 -6.12 9.17 -16.29
C GLU A 12 -7.49 8.81 -16.89
N ALA A 13 -7.50 8.14 -18.06
CA ALA A 13 -8.73 7.69 -18.70
C ALA A 13 -9.52 6.65 -17.89
N LEU A 14 -8.86 5.88 -17.04
CA LEU A 14 -9.51 4.96 -16.10
C LEU A 14 -10.19 5.68 -14.94
N ARG A 15 -9.78 6.89 -14.64
CA ARG A 15 -10.27 7.69 -13.49
C ARG A 15 -10.26 6.90 -12.18
N PRO A 16 -9.10 6.38 -11.74
CA PRO A 16 -9.02 5.60 -10.51
C PRO A 16 -9.46 6.43 -9.31
N GLY A 17 -10.14 5.83 -8.34
CA GLY A 17 -10.54 6.49 -7.10
C GLY A 17 -9.36 6.73 -6.16
N PHE A 18 -8.38 5.83 -6.16
CA PHE A 18 -7.16 5.92 -5.36
C PHE A 18 -5.99 5.19 -6.04
N LEU A 19 -4.77 5.44 -5.55
CA LEU A 19 -3.55 4.74 -5.94
C LEU A 19 -2.88 4.19 -4.67
N ARG A 20 -2.68 2.87 -4.61
CA ARG A 20 -1.95 2.16 -3.55
C ARG A 20 -0.47 2.07 -3.91
N PHE A 21 0.42 2.63 -3.08
CA PHE A 21 1.86 2.67 -3.33
C PHE A 21 2.70 2.63 -2.04
N PRO A 22 3.98 2.24 -2.12
CA PRO A 22 4.64 1.51 -3.21
C PRO A 22 4.02 0.13 -3.39
N GLY A 23 3.29 -0.35 -2.37
CA GLY A 23 2.41 -1.50 -2.34
C GLY A 23 3.10 -2.85 -2.40
N GLY A 24 2.37 -3.88 -1.96
CA GLY A 24 2.76 -5.28 -2.06
C GLY A 24 3.99 -5.68 -1.24
N CYS A 25 4.49 -6.88 -1.53
CA CYS A 25 5.65 -7.45 -0.85
C CYS A 25 6.94 -6.60 -0.95
N ILE A 26 6.98 -5.58 -1.80
CA ILE A 26 8.14 -4.69 -1.92
C ILE A 26 8.39 -3.90 -0.63
N VAL A 27 7.34 -3.53 0.11
CA VAL A 27 7.48 -2.83 1.40
C VAL A 27 8.03 -3.73 2.49
N GLU A 28 7.79 -5.04 2.38
CA GLU A 28 8.23 -6.04 3.34
C GLU A 28 9.69 -6.46 3.08
N GLY A 29 10.04 -6.68 1.80
CA GLY A 29 11.32 -7.28 1.43
C GLY A 29 11.48 -8.72 1.94
N PHE A 30 12.65 -9.30 1.78
CA PHE A 30 13.05 -10.57 2.41
C PHE A 30 14.07 -10.36 3.56
N SER A 31 14.39 -9.12 3.87
CA SER A 31 15.21 -8.67 5.00
C SER A 31 14.97 -7.17 5.23
N LYS A 32 15.36 -6.66 6.39
CA LYS A 32 15.34 -5.22 6.68
C LYS A 32 16.02 -4.36 5.60
N SER A 33 17.14 -4.84 5.07
CA SER A 33 17.92 -4.10 4.07
C SER A 33 17.26 -4.04 2.69
N THR A 34 16.37 -4.98 2.37
CA THR A 34 15.66 -5.09 1.09
C THR A 34 14.23 -4.56 1.14
N ALA A 35 13.70 -4.28 2.34
CA ALA A 35 12.44 -3.60 2.54
C ALA A 35 12.52 -2.17 1.98
N GLN A 36 11.50 -1.76 1.26
CA GLN A 36 11.42 -0.37 0.77
C GLN A 36 11.13 0.58 1.92
N ARG A 37 11.81 1.71 1.97
CA ARG A 37 11.75 2.69 3.05
C ARG A 37 11.61 4.09 2.48
N PHE A 38 10.76 4.92 3.14
CA PHE A 38 10.56 6.31 2.73
C PHE A 38 11.88 7.08 2.59
N LYS A 39 12.77 7.01 3.60
CA LYS A 39 14.05 7.74 3.61
C LYS A 39 14.97 7.38 2.44
N ARG A 40 14.80 6.22 1.80
CA ARG A 40 15.55 5.83 0.59
C ARG A 40 14.89 6.35 -0.69
N MET A 41 13.60 6.67 -0.64
CA MET A 41 12.81 7.16 -1.77
C MET A 41 12.68 8.69 -1.79
N ALA A 42 13.12 9.37 -0.73
CA ALA A 42 13.05 10.82 -0.61
C ALA A 42 14.29 11.50 -1.20
N GLY A 43 14.15 12.77 -1.58
CA GLY A 43 15.23 13.58 -2.14
C GLY A 43 15.46 13.38 -3.64
N PRO A 44 16.51 14.02 -4.19
CA PRO A 44 16.82 13.97 -5.62
C PRO A 44 17.02 12.53 -6.12
N VAL A 45 16.45 12.22 -7.29
CA VAL A 45 16.45 10.85 -7.86
C VAL A 45 17.87 10.28 -8.00
N TRP A 46 18.84 11.10 -8.35
CA TRP A 46 20.25 10.68 -8.52
C TRP A 46 21.00 10.41 -7.20
N GLU A 47 20.42 10.77 -6.06
CA GLU A 47 20.99 10.51 -4.72
C GLU A 47 20.37 9.27 -4.07
N ARG A 48 19.31 8.70 -4.67
CA ARG A 48 18.63 7.54 -4.10
C ARG A 48 19.45 6.26 -4.31
N PRO A 49 19.68 5.47 -3.25
CA PRO A 49 20.58 4.31 -3.35
C PRO A 49 20.02 3.17 -4.20
N GLY A 50 18.70 3.12 -4.36
CA GLY A 50 18.01 1.97 -4.91
C GLY A 50 18.10 0.74 -4.00
N VAL A 51 17.37 -0.31 -4.34
CA VAL A 51 17.30 -1.54 -3.54
C VAL A 51 17.26 -2.77 -4.46
N LEU A 52 17.91 -3.87 -4.04
CA LEU A 52 17.66 -5.18 -4.62
C LEU A 52 16.36 -5.69 -4.03
N ASN A 53 15.33 -5.82 -4.85
CA ASN A 53 14.04 -6.28 -4.38
C ASN A 53 13.92 -7.82 -4.33
N LEU A 54 12.83 -8.28 -3.73
CA LEU A 54 12.57 -9.70 -3.49
C LEU A 54 12.25 -10.52 -4.77
N TRP A 55 12.07 -9.87 -5.92
CA TRP A 55 11.90 -10.53 -7.23
C TRP A 55 13.20 -10.65 -8.03
N GLY A 56 14.37 -10.30 -7.41
CA GLY A 56 15.68 -10.53 -8.00
C GLY A 56 16.15 -9.46 -8.99
N TYR A 57 15.51 -8.28 -9.01
CA TYR A 57 16.00 -7.13 -9.79
C TYR A 57 16.22 -5.91 -8.90
N ARG A 58 16.99 -4.96 -9.38
CA ARG A 58 17.27 -3.71 -8.67
C ARG A 58 16.22 -2.65 -9.00
N SER A 59 15.51 -2.16 -7.99
CA SER A 59 14.74 -0.92 -8.08
C SER A 59 15.69 0.27 -7.94
N THR A 60 15.53 1.28 -8.78
CA THR A 60 16.32 2.52 -8.71
C THR A 60 15.71 3.54 -7.74
N GLU A 61 14.51 3.29 -7.24
CA GLU A 61 13.68 4.24 -6.48
C GLU A 61 13.38 5.53 -7.27
N GLY A 62 13.49 5.49 -8.60
CA GLY A 62 13.22 6.62 -9.49
C GLY A 62 11.76 7.06 -9.48
N LEU A 63 10.83 6.10 -9.36
CA LEU A 63 9.45 6.33 -8.98
C LEU A 63 9.37 6.13 -7.47
N GLY A 64 9.61 7.19 -6.72
CA GLY A 64 9.63 7.17 -5.26
C GLY A 64 8.40 7.84 -4.66
N PHE A 65 8.46 8.07 -3.35
CA PHE A 65 7.32 8.60 -2.59
C PHE A 65 6.79 9.95 -3.13
N HIS A 66 7.71 10.85 -3.49
CA HIS A 66 7.35 12.15 -4.06
C HIS A 66 6.62 12.01 -5.40
N GLU A 67 7.15 11.18 -6.29
CA GLU A 67 6.61 10.96 -7.64
C GLU A 67 5.25 10.25 -7.61
N TYR A 68 5.03 9.34 -6.67
CA TYR A 68 3.72 8.74 -6.45
C TYR A 68 2.68 9.76 -6.00
N LEU A 69 3.03 10.64 -5.06
CA LEU A 69 2.12 11.70 -4.59
C LEU A 69 1.81 12.69 -5.71
N GLN A 70 2.81 13.12 -6.50
CA GLN A 70 2.57 13.94 -7.69
C GLN A 70 1.65 13.26 -8.72
N LEU A 71 1.84 11.95 -8.92
CA LEU A 71 0.98 11.17 -9.81
C LEU A 71 -0.47 11.16 -9.31
N CYS A 72 -0.69 11.01 -8.00
CA CYS A 72 -2.03 11.08 -7.43
C CYS A 72 -2.69 12.43 -7.68
N GLU A 73 -1.97 13.55 -7.52
CA GLU A 73 -2.50 14.88 -7.84
C GLU A 73 -2.83 15.04 -9.32
N ASP A 74 -1.92 14.63 -10.21
CA ASP A 74 -2.13 14.71 -11.66
C ASP A 74 -3.34 13.89 -12.12
N LEU A 75 -3.54 12.70 -11.54
CA LEU A 75 -4.68 11.85 -11.82
C LEU A 75 -5.97 12.26 -11.07
N LYS A 76 -5.87 13.20 -10.14
CA LYS A 76 -6.97 13.61 -9.22
C LYS A 76 -7.53 12.41 -8.44
N THR A 77 -6.67 11.57 -7.92
CA THR A 77 -6.97 10.35 -7.20
C THR A 77 -6.44 10.42 -5.77
N ASP A 78 -7.08 9.72 -4.85
CA ASP A 78 -6.61 9.63 -3.47
C ASP A 78 -5.31 8.85 -3.37
N ALA A 79 -4.43 9.23 -2.45
CA ALA A 79 -3.18 8.54 -2.18
C ALA A 79 -3.34 7.55 -1.01
N MET A 80 -2.89 6.31 -1.22
CA MET A 80 -2.78 5.26 -0.19
C MET A 80 -1.32 4.83 -0.07
N TYR A 81 -0.69 5.20 1.04
CA TYR A 81 0.68 4.80 1.34
C TYR A 81 0.69 3.48 2.11
N VAL A 82 1.49 2.52 1.65
CA VAL A 82 1.72 1.23 2.34
C VAL A 82 3.05 1.26 3.06
N CYS A 83 3.07 0.92 4.34
CA CYS A 83 4.28 0.91 5.16
C CYS A 83 4.58 -0.47 5.73
N ASN A 84 5.86 -0.76 5.94
CA ASN A 84 6.31 -1.95 6.67
C ASN A 84 6.02 -1.80 8.17
N CYS A 85 5.50 -2.85 8.79
CA CYS A 85 5.20 -2.89 10.24
C CYS A 85 6.20 -3.72 11.06
N GLY A 86 7.37 -4.06 10.53
CA GLY A 86 8.37 -4.88 11.22
C GLY A 86 8.30 -6.36 10.88
N MET A 87 7.68 -6.68 9.74
CA MET A 87 7.62 -8.05 9.21
C MET A 87 8.14 -8.08 7.78
N THR A 88 8.92 -9.10 7.44
CA THR A 88 9.31 -9.36 6.05
C THR A 88 8.27 -10.20 5.34
N CYS A 89 8.40 -10.37 4.03
CA CYS A 89 7.45 -11.15 3.24
C CYS A 89 7.27 -12.57 3.79
N GLN A 90 6.08 -12.89 4.26
CA GLN A 90 5.78 -14.14 4.95
C GLN A 90 5.94 -15.38 4.06
N VAL A 91 5.82 -15.22 2.75
CA VAL A 91 5.98 -16.32 1.78
C VAL A 91 7.44 -16.56 1.41
N ARG A 92 8.30 -15.52 1.47
CA ARG A 92 9.67 -15.57 0.91
C ARG A 92 10.79 -15.61 1.95
N GLY A 93 10.49 -15.47 3.22
CA GLY A 93 11.48 -15.49 4.28
C GLY A 93 10.94 -14.74 5.51
N PRO A 94 10.01 -15.36 6.26
CA PRO A 94 9.38 -14.70 7.40
C PRO A 94 10.41 -14.41 8.49
N ILE A 95 10.70 -13.12 8.66
CA ILE A 95 11.53 -12.60 9.74
C ILE A 95 10.71 -11.57 10.48
N LEU A 96 10.67 -11.68 11.79
CA LEU A 96 10.17 -10.64 12.69
C LEU A 96 11.32 -9.71 13.04
N MET A 97 11.12 -8.43 12.90
CA MET A 97 12.10 -7.41 13.29
C MET A 97 12.06 -7.18 14.79
N GLU A 98 13.20 -6.88 15.36
CA GLU A 98 13.38 -6.60 16.78
C GLU A 98 12.82 -5.21 17.15
N GLU A 99 12.71 -4.94 18.45
CA GLU A 99 12.05 -3.73 18.98
C GLU A 99 12.67 -2.40 18.48
N ASP A 100 13.98 -2.33 18.43
CA ASP A 100 14.69 -1.15 17.91
C ASP A 100 14.47 -0.94 16.41
N GLU A 101 14.35 -2.02 15.65
CA GLU A 101 14.03 -1.99 14.23
C GLU A 101 12.59 -1.58 13.95
N ILE A 102 11.64 -2.02 14.78
CA ILE A 102 10.23 -1.59 14.71
C ILE A 102 10.14 -0.09 14.98
N GLN A 103 10.86 0.43 16.00
CA GLN A 103 10.87 1.85 16.28
C GLN A 103 11.45 2.66 15.12
N GLU A 104 12.53 2.18 14.48
CA GLU A 104 13.11 2.82 13.31
C GLU A 104 12.12 2.88 12.12
N LEU A 105 11.31 1.82 11.94
CA LEU A 105 10.26 1.79 10.91
C LEU A 105 9.13 2.78 11.21
N LEU A 106 8.70 2.86 12.47
CA LEU A 106 7.68 3.81 12.89
C LEU A 106 8.16 5.26 12.69
N ASP A 107 9.42 5.54 13.00
CA ASP A 107 10.03 6.84 12.72
C ASP A 107 10.10 7.15 11.21
N ASP A 108 10.36 6.14 10.37
CA ASP A 108 10.33 6.28 8.91
C ASP A 108 8.92 6.63 8.40
N VAL A 109 7.88 6.00 8.96
CA VAL A 109 6.48 6.33 8.67
C VAL A 109 6.17 7.77 9.06
N PHE A 110 6.55 8.22 10.25
CA PHE A 110 6.33 9.60 10.67
C PHE A 110 7.07 10.61 9.79
N CYS A 111 8.28 10.28 9.32
CA CYS A 111 8.98 11.11 8.34
C CYS A 111 8.23 11.19 7.01
N ALA A 112 7.65 10.08 6.53
CA ALA A 112 6.83 10.04 5.33
C ALA A 112 5.55 10.89 5.48
N LEU A 113 4.85 10.75 6.61
CA LEU A 113 3.65 11.53 6.90
C LEU A 113 3.95 13.03 7.02
N GLU A 114 5.03 13.41 7.69
CA GLU A 114 5.48 14.80 7.74
C GLU A 114 5.85 15.33 6.34
N TYR A 115 6.52 14.51 5.54
CA TYR A 115 6.83 14.88 4.15
C TYR A 115 5.55 15.14 3.33
N ALA A 116 4.56 14.26 3.44
CA ALA A 116 3.32 14.41 2.68
C ALA A 116 2.45 15.55 3.22
N MET A 117 2.23 15.61 4.52
CA MET A 117 1.17 16.42 5.15
C MET A 117 1.70 17.62 5.95
N GLY A 118 2.98 17.61 6.34
CA GLY A 118 3.58 18.69 7.12
C GLY A 118 3.77 19.98 6.34
N GLY A 119 3.77 21.12 7.05
CA GLY A 119 4.07 22.42 6.47
C GLY A 119 5.54 22.53 6.01
N ARG A 120 5.83 23.50 5.14
CA ARG A 120 7.18 23.73 4.60
C ARG A 120 8.24 24.14 5.63
N GLU A 121 7.81 24.51 6.82
CA GLU A 121 8.67 24.84 7.98
C GLU A 121 9.19 23.61 8.72
N THR A 122 8.60 22.44 8.51
CA THR A 122 9.04 21.17 9.09
C THR A 122 10.26 20.62 8.34
N VAL A 123 10.96 19.67 8.94
CA VAL A 123 12.16 19.07 8.32
C VAL A 123 11.85 18.43 6.98
N TRP A 124 10.84 17.56 6.96
CA TRP A 124 10.49 16.81 5.76
C TRP A 124 9.61 17.60 4.78
N GLY A 125 8.76 18.49 5.29
CA GLY A 125 8.04 19.45 4.45
C GLY A 125 8.96 20.42 3.73
N SER A 126 10.09 20.83 4.37
CA SER A 126 11.11 21.64 3.69
C SER A 126 11.83 20.88 2.57
N LEU A 127 12.07 19.57 2.75
CA LEU A 127 12.60 18.73 1.68
C LEU A 127 11.62 18.63 0.51
N ARG A 128 10.33 18.38 0.78
CA ARG A 128 9.28 18.40 -0.25
C ARG A 128 9.28 19.72 -1.04
N ALA A 129 9.36 20.86 -0.33
CA ALA A 129 9.41 22.17 -0.97
C ALA A 129 10.63 22.32 -1.88
N ARG A 130 11.82 21.85 -1.46
CA ARG A 130 13.02 21.81 -2.31
C ARG A 130 12.89 20.87 -3.51
N MET A 131 12.08 19.82 -3.37
CA MET A 131 11.73 18.93 -4.49
C MET A 131 10.72 19.53 -5.48
N GLY A 132 10.30 20.79 -5.26
CA GLY A 132 9.43 21.53 -6.15
C GLY A 132 7.96 21.59 -5.75
N HIS A 133 7.59 21.00 -4.60
CA HIS A 133 6.21 20.98 -4.11
C HIS A 133 6.11 21.61 -2.71
N PRO A 134 5.92 22.94 -2.59
CA PRO A 134 5.92 23.62 -1.30
C PRO A 134 4.69 23.30 -0.43
N GLU A 135 3.53 23.03 -1.03
CA GLU A 135 2.29 22.76 -0.31
C GLU A 135 2.20 21.27 0.09
N PRO A 136 1.47 20.92 1.16
CA PRO A 136 1.20 19.53 1.52
C PRO A 136 0.47 18.77 0.39
N PHE A 137 0.76 17.47 0.30
CA PHE A 137 0.00 16.54 -0.54
C PHE A 137 -1.24 16.02 0.17
N GLY A 138 -2.24 15.60 -0.59
CA GLY A 138 -3.47 15.00 -0.06
C GLY A 138 -3.33 13.50 0.22
N LEU A 139 -2.52 13.10 1.22
CA LEU A 139 -2.47 11.71 1.65
C LEU A 139 -3.72 11.38 2.49
N LYS A 140 -4.45 10.35 2.12
CA LYS A 140 -5.73 9.98 2.74
C LYS A 140 -5.70 8.65 3.47
N TYR A 141 -4.98 7.67 2.94
CA TYR A 141 -4.95 6.31 3.48
C TYR A 141 -3.53 5.91 3.87
N LEU A 142 -3.42 5.19 4.99
CA LEU A 142 -2.21 4.50 5.39
C LEU A 142 -2.54 3.03 5.59
N GLU A 143 -1.91 2.17 4.80
CA GLU A 143 -1.96 0.72 4.98
C GLU A 143 -0.76 0.26 5.78
N ILE A 144 -1.00 -0.54 6.82
CA ILE A 144 0.02 -1.05 7.74
C ILE A 144 0.30 -2.50 7.41
N GLY A 145 1.50 -2.78 6.89
CA GLY A 145 1.94 -4.11 6.46
C GLY A 145 1.45 -4.49 5.07
N ASN A 146 1.75 -5.72 4.65
CA ASN A 146 1.25 -6.35 3.43
C ASN A 146 1.27 -7.87 3.60
N GLU A 147 0.14 -8.55 3.35
CA GLU A 147 0.00 -10.01 3.46
C GLU A 147 0.48 -10.61 4.79
N ASN A 148 0.52 -9.81 5.84
CA ASN A 148 0.84 -10.24 7.19
C ASN A 148 -0.43 -10.67 7.93
N ASN A 149 -0.30 -11.58 8.88
CA ASN A 149 -1.42 -12.09 9.67
C ASN A 149 -0.97 -12.66 11.02
N GLY A 150 -1.94 -13.00 11.85
CA GLY A 150 -1.73 -13.63 13.15
C GLY A 150 -1.28 -12.66 14.25
N PRO A 151 -1.04 -13.19 15.47
CA PRO A 151 -0.79 -12.36 16.66
C PRO A 151 0.38 -11.39 16.53
N ASP A 152 1.45 -11.78 15.84
CA ASP A 152 2.61 -10.91 15.60
C ASP A 152 2.26 -9.70 14.74
N TYR A 153 1.38 -9.87 13.76
CA TYR A 153 0.88 -8.75 12.96
C TYR A 153 -0.09 -7.88 13.76
N GLU A 154 -1.02 -8.47 14.47
CA GLU A 154 -2.02 -7.76 15.28
C GLU A 154 -1.37 -6.81 16.29
N GLU A 155 -0.31 -7.29 16.99
CA GLU A 155 0.47 -6.47 17.91
C GLU A 155 1.13 -5.27 17.21
N ARG A 156 1.78 -5.51 16.06
CA ARG A 156 2.45 -4.48 15.28
C ARG A 156 1.47 -3.50 14.67
N TYR A 157 0.37 -4.00 14.11
CA TYR A 157 -0.70 -3.17 13.59
C TYR A 157 -1.22 -2.20 14.64
N GLU A 158 -1.58 -2.70 15.82
CA GLU A 158 -2.11 -1.85 16.89
C GLU A 158 -1.11 -0.80 17.34
N ARG A 159 0.15 -1.14 17.44
CA ARG A 159 1.23 -0.21 17.77
C ARG A 159 1.34 0.93 16.75
N PHE A 160 1.40 0.61 15.45
CA PHE A 160 1.48 1.60 14.38
C PHE A 160 0.19 2.42 14.29
N ARG A 161 -0.96 1.75 14.27
CA ARG A 161 -2.27 2.40 14.24
C ARG A 161 -2.42 3.42 15.35
N LYS A 162 -2.15 3.02 16.60
CA LYS A 162 -2.29 3.91 17.76
C LYS A 162 -1.38 5.13 17.62
N ALA A 163 -0.10 4.93 17.36
CA ALA A 163 0.87 6.00 17.24
C ALA A 163 0.52 6.98 16.10
N VAL A 164 0.07 6.46 14.95
CA VAL A 164 -0.34 7.30 13.83
C VAL A 164 -1.63 8.03 14.11
N SER A 165 -2.67 7.36 14.63
CA SER A 165 -3.98 7.98 14.88
C SER A 165 -3.93 9.07 15.97
N GLU A 166 -2.97 9.01 16.90
CA GLU A 166 -2.76 10.06 17.89
C GLU A 166 -2.25 11.36 17.25
N LYS A 167 -1.46 11.27 16.19
CA LYS A 167 -0.84 12.44 15.54
C LYS A 167 -1.53 12.88 14.25
N TYR A 168 -2.12 11.94 13.53
CA TYR A 168 -2.79 12.12 12.23
C TYR A 168 -4.18 11.46 12.26
N PRO A 169 -5.13 11.95 13.08
CA PRO A 169 -6.45 11.33 13.26
C PRO A 169 -7.33 11.37 12.00
N GLU A 170 -6.96 12.19 11.00
CA GLU A 170 -7.64 12.30 9.73
C GLU A 170 -7.32 11.15 8.75
N LEU A 171 -6.24 10.38 9.00
CA LEU A 171 -5.88 9.26 8.14
C LEU A 171 -6.80 8.07 8.34
N ILE A 172 -7.22 7.49 7.23
CA ILE A 172 -7.94 6.23 7.22
C ILE A 172 -6.91 5.09 7.23
N ILE A 173 -6.93 4.30 8.30
CA ILE A 173 -6.00 3.18 8.45
C ILE A 173 -6.57 1.94 7.78
N VAL A 174 -5.74 1.29 6.97
CA VAL A 174 -6.01 0.02 6.30
C VAL A 174 -5.16 -1.07 6.95
N ALA A 175 -5.77 -2.20 7.29
CA ALA A 175 -5.05 -3.41 7.70
C ALA A 175 -5.10 -4.44 6.58
N ASN A 176 -4.06 -5.25 6.48
CA ASN A 176 -3.99 -6.30 5.46
C ASN A 176 -4.66 -7.63 5.89
N THR A 177 -5.56 -7.57 6.87
CA THR A 177 -6.43 -8.67 7.31
C THR A 177 -7.52 -8.14 8.22
N HIS A 178 -8.46 -9.00 8.61
CA HIS A 178 -9.58 -8.73 9.51
C HIS A 178 -9.14 -8.72 10.99
N VAL A 179 -8.42 -7.66 11.39
CA VAL A 179 -7.93 -7.51 12.78
C VAL A 179 -9.03 -7.23 13.79
N GLU A 180 -10.24 -6.84 13.36
CA GLU A 180 -11.40 -6.68 14.24
C GLU A 180 -11.86 -8.01 14.87
N GLU A 181 -11.53 -9.15 14.26
CA GLU A 181 -11.77 -10.47 14.85
C GLU A 181 -10.93 -10.68 16.12
N ALA A 182 -9.77 -10.03 16.21
CA ALA A 182 -8.95 -9.95 17.43
C ALA A 182 -9.36 -8.80 18.36
N GLY A 183 -10.44 -8.09 18.07
CA GLY A 183 -10.96 -6.96 18.85
C GLY A 183 -10.25 -5.64 18.63
N LEU A 184 -9.47 -5.50 17.57
CA LEU A 184 -8.75 -4.28 17.25
C LEU A 184 -9.59 -3.33 16.35
N PRO A 185 -9.45 -2.01 16.48
CA PRO A 185 -10.14 -1.07 15.61
C PRO A 185 -9.66 -1.18 14.16
N LEU A 186 -10.61 -1.20 13.22
CA LEU A 186 -10.33 -1.32 11.79
C LEU A 186 -11.25 -0.39 11.00
N HIS A 187 -10.68 0.37 10.05
CA HIS A 187 -11.47 1.15 9.10
C HIS A 187 -11.72 0.36 7.81
N ILE A 188 -10.68 -0.24 7.25
CA ILE A 188 -10.73 -1.00 5.99
C ILE A 188 -9.82 -2.22 6.13
N ALA A 189 -10.34 -3.40 5.74
CA ALA A 189 -9.55 -4.62 5.55
C ALA A 189 -9.13 -4.73 4.09
N ASP A 190 -7.83 -5.00 3.86
CA ASP A 190 -7.32 -5.37 2.54
C ASP A 190 -7.34 -6.90 2.41
N GLU A 191 -7.99 -7.39 1.37
CA GLU A 191 -8.11 -8.81 1.07
C GLU A 191 -7.39 -9.14 -0.24
N HIS A 192 -6.65 -10.24 -0.27
CA HIS A 192 -5.91 -10.70 -1.44
C HIS A 192 -6.38 -12.08 -1.90
N PHE A 193 -6.61 -12.24 -3.22
CA PHE A 193 -7.10 -13.48 -3.80
C PHE A 193 -6.26 -13.92 -5.00
N TYR A 194 -5.46 -14.96 -4.80
CA TYR A 194 -4.70 -15.61 -5.86
C TYR A 194 -5.19 -17.05 -6.02
N ASN A 195 -5.95 -17.33 -7.10
CA ASN A 195 -6.63 -18.62 -7.23
C ASN A 195 -6.77 -19.03 -8.72
N LYS A 196 -7.51 -20.08 -8.96
CA LYS A 196 -7.89 -20.53 -10.32
C LYS A 196 -9.14 -19.81 -10.82
N THR A 197 -9.38 -19.85 -12.15
CA THR A 197 -10.50 -19.15 -12.80
C THR A 197 -11.86 -19.51 -12.22
N GLU A 198 -12.09 -20.79 -11.94
CA GLU A 198 -13.37 -21.26 -11.41
C GLU A 198 -13.66 -20.68 -10.02
N TRP A 199 -12.62 -20.46 -9.20
CA TRP A 199 -12.79 -19.82 -7.90
C TRP A 199 -13.35 -18.41 -8.07
N PHE A 200 -12.80 -17.59 -8.95
CA PHE A 200 -13.27 -16.24 -9.22
C PHE A 200 -14.71 -16.23 -9.73
N ALA A 201 -15.03 -17.12 -10.67
CA ALA A 201 -16.38 -17.25 -11.21
C ALA A 201 -17.42 -17.68 -10.16
N MET A 202 -17.02 -18.53 -9.20
CA MET A 202 -17.91 -19.01 -8.13
C MET A 202 -18.08 -18.01 -6.97
N ASN A 203 -17.13 -17.08 -6.78
CA ASN A 203 -17.15 -16.14 -5.67
C ASN A 203 -17.66 -14.74 -6.05
N THR A 204 -18.36 -14.60 -7.14
CA THR A 204 -18.98 -13.33 -7.59
C THR A 204 -20.00 -12.75 -6.59
N HIS A 205 -20.47 -13.55 -5.63
CA HIS A 205 -21.46 -13.18 -4.61
C HIS A 205 -20.84 -13.02 -3.21
N GLN A 206 -19.50 -13.03 -3.09
CA GLN A 206 -18.80 -13.07 -1.81
C GLN A 206 -19.23 -11.96 -0.86
N TYR A 207 -19.52 -10.77 -1.37
CA TYR A 207 -19.85 -9.60 -0.57
C TYR A 207 -21.34 -9.24 -0.54
N ASP A 208 -22.23 -10.04 -1.16
CA ASP A 208 -23.68 -9.73 -1.26
C ASP A 208 -24.37 -9.59 0.11
N HIS A 209 -23.85 -10.28 1.12
CA HIS A 209 -24.41 -10.28 2.48
C HIS A 209 -23.47 -9.66 3.52
N TYR A 210 -22.44 -8.94 3.07
CA TYR A 210 -21.51 -8.28 3.98
C TYR A 210 -22.22 -7.21 4.83
N ASP A 211 -21.97 -7.21 6.15
CA ASP A 211 -22.56 -6.19 7.05
C ASP A 211 -21.86 -4.85 6.84
N ARG A 212 -22.55 -3.93 6.19
CA ARG A 212 -22.05 -2.59 5.86
C ARG A 212 -21.83 -1.67 7.06
N ARG A 213 -22.13 -2.13 8.29
CA ARG A 213 -21.76 -1.46 9.55
C ARG A 213 -20.37 -1.87 10.04
N GLY A 214 -19.80 -2.92 9.46
CA GLY A 214 -18.44 -3.36 9.69
C GLY A 214 -17.40 -2.49 8.98
N PRO A 215 -16.12 -2.88 9.02
CA PRO A 215 -15.06 -2.20 8.28
C PRO A 215 -15.34 -2.24 6.78
N GLY A 216 -14.81 -1.26 6.03
CA GLY A 216 -14.81 -1.34 4.58
C GLY A 216 -13.96 -2.51 4.08
N ILE A 217 -14.29 -3.06 2.92
CA ILE A 217 -13.46 -4.06 2.24
C ILE A 217 -12.75 -3.40 1.06
N PHE A 218 -11.46 -3.63 0.98
CA PHE A 218 -10.61 -3.33 -0.16
C PHE A 218 -10.02 -4.64 -0.69
N VAL A 219 -10.26 -4.98 -1.94
CA VAL A 219 -9.59 -6.12 -2.58
C VAL A 219 -8.37 -5.58 -3.30
N GLY A 220 -7.24 -5.53 -2.58
CA GLY A 220 -6.02 -4.87 -3.03
C GLY A 220 -5.24 -5.64 -4.08
N GLU A 221 -5.31 -6.95 -4.01
CA GLU A 221 -4.63 -7.82 -4.97
C GLU A 221 -5.48 -9.03 -5.34
N PHE A 222 -5.65 -9.27 -6.64
CA PHE A 222 -6.25 -10.53 -7.09
C PHE A 222 -5.76 -10.90 -8.48
N ALA A 223 -5.56 -12.19 -8.70
CA ALA A 223 -5.22 -12.71 -10.02
C ALA A 223 -5.48 -14.21 -10.14
N VAL A 224 -5.77 -14.66 -11.36
CA VAL A 224 -5.68 -16.08 -11.70
C VAL A 224 -4.22 -16.49 -11.82
N VAL A 225 -3.78 -17.42 -10.96
CA VAL A 225 -2.39 -17.89 -10.89
C VAL A 225 -2.22 -19.39 -11.10
N ALA A 226 -3.31 -20.10 -11.32
CA ALA A 226 -3.32 -21.57 -11.51
C ALA A 226 -4.07 -21.97 -12.79
N GLY A 227 -3.60 -23.01 -13.46
CA GLY A 227 -4.11 -23.48 -14.73
C GLY A 227 -3.50 -22.73 -15.91
N ASP A 228 -4.26 -22.62 -17.03
CA ASP A 228 -3.84 -21.89 -18.22
C ASP A 228 -3.98 -20.37 -18.01
N ILE A 229 -3.00 -19.77 -17.37
CA ILE A 229 -2.95 -18.33 -17.11
C ILE A 229 -2.75 -17.52 -18.40
N ARG A 230 -3.14 -16.23 -18.38
CA ARG A 230 -3.01 -15.28 -19.51
C ARG A 230 -3.84 -15.66 -20.74
N THR A 231 -5.01 -16.24 -20.51
CA THR A 231 -5.99 -16.57 -21.56
C THR A 231 -7.24 -15.70 -21.43
N LEU A 232 -8.08 -15.68 -22.47
CA LEU A 232 -9.39 -15.02 -22.39
C LEU A 232 -10.26 -15.64 -21.29
N TYR A 233 -10.16 -16.95 -21.08
CA TYR A 233 -10.90 -17.66 -20.02
C TYR A 233 -10.56 -17.13 -18.63
N THR A 234 -9.27 -16.94 -18.33
CA THR A 234 -8.84 -16.40 -17.05
C THR A 234 -9.27 -14.94 -16.86
N ALA A 235 -9.14 -14.12 -17.92
CA ALA A 235 -9.59 -12.73 -17.88
C ALA A 235 -11.10 -12.59 -17.65
N VAL A 236 -11.91 -13.48 -18.23
CA VAL A 236 -13.36 -13.52 -18.00
C VAL A 236 -13.68 -13.88 -16.55
N GLY A 237 -12.97 -14.85 -15.96
CA GLY A 237 -13.15 -15.19 -14.54
C GLY A 237 -12.87 -14.04 -13.59
N GLU A 238 -11.75 -13.34 -13.78
CA GLU A 238 -11.42 -12.12 -13.01
C GLU A 238 -12.47 -11.02 -13.23
N ALA A 239 -12.90 -10.78 -14.47
CA ALA A 239 -13.91 -9.78 -14.78
C ALA A 239 -15.27 -10.10 -14.12
N MET A 240 -15.67 -11.36 -14.03
CA MET A 240 -16.89 -11.78 -13.33
C MET A 240 -16.81 -11.44 -11.83
N PHE A 241 -15.65 -11.67 -11.19
CA PHE A 241 -15.42 -11.32 -9.81
C PHE A 241 -15.48 -9.79 -9.59
N MET A 242 -14.83 -9.01 -10.47
CA MET A 242 -14.89 -7.55 -10.45
C MET A 242 -16.33 -7.02 -10.52
N VAL A 243 -17.16 -7.56 -11.41
CA VAL A 243 -18.57 -7.20 -11.51
C VAL A 243 -19.32 -7.53 -10.22
N GLY A 244 -18.97 -8.63 -9.55
CA GLY A 244 -19.51 -8.99 -8.24
C GLY A 244 -19.14 -7.96 -7.15
N MET A 245 -17.89 -7.49 -7.14
CA MET A 245 -17.45 -6.42 -6.23
C MET A 245 -18.17 -5.10 -6.51
N GLU A 246 -18.20 -4.65 -7.76
CA GLU A 246 -18.85 -3.41 -8.19
C GLU A 246 -20.34 -3.35 -7.81
N ARG A 247 -21.04 -4.48 -7.80
CA ARG A 247 -22.43 -4.56 -7.36
C ARG A 247 -22.62 -4.23 -5.88
N ASN A 248 -21.56 -4.33 -5.08
CA ASN A 248 -21.57 -4.21 -3.62
C ASN A 248 -20.96 -2.90 -3.10
N GLN A 249 -20.84 -1.88 -3.92
CA GLN A 249 -20.38 -0.54 -3.53
C GLN A 249 -21.33 0.20 -2.59
#